data_a88b8153db1c5ab1134c60ce91d42755
#
_entry.id   a88b8153db1c5ab1134c60ce91d42755
#
_cell.length_a   1.000
_cell.length_b   1.000
_cell.length_c   1.000
_cell.angle_alpha   90.00
_cell.angle_beta   90.00
_cell.angle_gamma   90.00
#
_symmetry.space_group_name_H-M   'P 1'
#
loop_
_entity.id
_entity.type
_entity.pdbx_description
1 polymer ?
#
loop_
_entity_poly.entity_id
_entity_poly.type
_entity_poly.pdbx_seq_one_letter_code
_entity_poly.pdbx_strand_id
1 'polypeptide(L)'
;DNKPVITKQLQSKVIEIKKHFKDKNISVKNFKVINENINFDTNFENVNLIKEELLDEENSINPYFPQYKSFQFNIDNDGEKFTLTLSKYGIVLIKNSSLDQAIEIVRRRVDEVGTNEPNILKRGNDRILVELPGLDDPGRIKNLLGKTANLTFQFITQSQEETFGTEKIFFEN
;
A
#
# COMPACT_ATOMS: atom_id res chain seq x y z
N ASP A 1 10.68 8.77 -6.72
CA ASP A 1 9.28 8.86 -7.18
C ASP A 1 8.41 8.00 -6.25
N ASN A 2 7.56 8.63 -5.44
CA ASN A 2 6.70 7.94 -4.45
C ASN A 2 5.37 7.45 -5.05
N LYS A 3 5.11 7.70 -6.33
CA LYS A 3 3.85 7.36 -7.00
C LYS A 3 3.48 5.88 -6.93
N PRO A 4 4.41 4.92 -7.17
CA PRO A 4 4.05 3.50 -7.10
C PRO A 4 3.60 3.07 -5.71
N VAL A 5 4.21 3.64 -4.66
CA VAL A 5 3.87 3.33 -3.26
C VAL A 5 2.49 3.87 -2.91
N ILE A 6 2.22 5.14 -3.26
CA ILE A 6 0.91 5.76 -3.04
C ILE A 6 -0.17 4.97 -3.78
N THR A 7 0.05 4.63 -5.05
CA THR A 7 -0.92 3.86 -5.84
C THR A 7 -1.24 2.51 -5.21
N LYS A 8 -0.23 1.78 -4.73
CA LYS A 8 -0.42 0.49 -4.04
C LYS A 8 -1.23 0.64 -2.75
N GLN A 9 -0.94 1.66 -1.95
CA GLN A 9 -1.68 1.95 -0.71
C GLN A 9 -3.14 2.32 -1.01
N LEU A 10 -3.39 3.12 -2.06
CA LEU A 10 -4.73 3.46 -2.49
C LEU A 10 -5.51 2.24 -2.99
N GLN A 11 -4.86 1.31 -3.70
CA GLN A 11 -5.50 0.06 -4.13
C GLN A 11 -5.91 -0.80 -2.92
N SER A 12 -5.07 -0.90 -1.90
CA SER A 12 -5.43 -1.57 -0.64
C SER A 12 -6.61 -0.90 0.05
N LYS A 13 -6.62 0.44 0.08
CA LYS A 13 -7.73 1.21 0.65
C LYS A 13 -9.05 1.03 -0.12
N VAL A 14 -8.99 0.92 -1.43
CA VAL A 14 -10.17 0.57 -2.26
C VAL A 14 -10.79 -0.76 -1.82
N ILE A 15 -9.97 -1.77 -1.50
CA ILE A 15 -10.48 -3.07 -1.05
C ILE A 15 -11.20 -2.92 0.30
N GLU A 16 -10.61 -2.16 1.23
CA GLU A 16 -11.18 -1.87 2.54
C GLU A 16 -12.52 -1.14 2.43
N ILE A 17 -12.58 -0.06 1.64
CA ILE A 17 -13.79 0.73 1.41
C ILE A 17 -14.90 -0.13 0.75
N LYS A 18 -14.55 -0.93 -0.26
CA LYS A 18 -15.50 -1.85 -0.91
C LYS A 18 -16.10 -2.84 0.08
N LYS A 19 -15.25 -3.43 0.94
CA LYS A 19 -15.70 -4.37 1.95
C LYS A 19 -16.66 -3.68 2.92
N HIS A 20 -16.28 -2.53 3.45
CA HIS A 20 -17.10 -1.77 4.39
C HIS A 20 -18.48 -1.44 3.81
N PHE A 21 -18.52 -0.90 2.59
CA PHE A 21 -19.79 -0.58 1.94
C PHE A 21 -20.65 -1.81 1.64
N LYS A 22 -20.01 -2.92 1.27
CA LYS A 22 -20.71 -4.20 1.12
C LYS A 22 -21.35 -4.68 2.43
N ASP A 23 -20.60 -4.60 3.54
CA ASP A 23 -21.07 -5.01 4.86
C ASP A 23 -22.24 -4.13 5.36
N LYS A 24 -22.31 -2.88 4.89
CA LYS A 24 -23.40 -1.92 5.14
C LYS A 24 -24.53 -1.97 4.12
N ASN A 25 -24.49 -2.88 3.14
CA ASN A 25 -25.44 -2.97 2.01
C ASN A 25 -25.49 -1.70 1.14
N ILE A 26 -24.40 -0.93 1.08
CA ILE A 26 -24.28 0.24 0.23
C ILE A 26 -23.80 -0.19 -1.16
N SER A 27 -24.58 0.12 -2.19
CA SER A 27 -24.24 -0.23 -3.57
C SER A 27 -23.24 0.76 -4.15
N VAL A 28 -22.07 0.26 -4.53
CA VAL A 28 -20.98 1.02 -5.15
C VAL A 28 -20.40 0.27 -6.35
N LYS A 29 -19.97 0.99 -7.37
CA LYS A 29 -19.44 0.42 -8.62
C LYS A 29 -18.32 1.28 -9.20
N ASN A 30 -17.66 0.77 -10.22
CA ASN A 30 -16.66 1.49 -11.02
C ASN A 30 -15.48 2.05 -10.22
N PHE A 31 -15.05 1.37 -9.16
CA PHE A 31 -13.87 1.79 -8.40
C PHE A 31 -12.62 1.82 -9.28
N LYS A 32 -11.94 2.96 -9.31
CA LYS A 32 -10.68 3.17 -10.03
C LYS A 32 -9.75 4.07 -9.22
N VAL A 33 -8.45 3.78 -9.27
CA VAL A 33 -7.42 4.70 -8.79
C VAL A 33 -6.85 5.42 -10.00
N ILE A 34 -7.09 6.72 -10.10
CA ILE A 34 -6.66 7.57 -11.21
C ILE A 34 -6.00 8.81 -10.63
N ASN A 35 -4.78 9.13 -11.06
CA ASN A 35 -4.04 10.32 -10.61
C ASN A 35 -3.98 10.45 -9.07
N GLU A 36 -3.71 9.32 -8.38
CA GLU A 36 -3.64 9.26 -6.92
C GLU A 36 -4.97 9.59 -6.19
N ASN A 37 -6.09 9.51 -6.90
CA ASN A 37 -7.44 9.64 -6.34
C ASN A 37 -8.19 8.31 -6.45
N ILE A 38 -9.04 8.04 -5.47
CA ILE A 38 -10.01 6.93 -5.54
C ILE A 38 -11.30 7.48 -6.10
N ASN A 39 -11.76 6.92 -7.21
CA ASN A 39 -13.02 7.30 -7.84
C ASN A 39 -13.97 6.11 -7.83
N PHE A 40 -15.25 6.36 -7.57
CA PHE A 40 -16.30 5.36 -7.67
C PHE A 40 -17.67 5.99 -7.88
N ASP A 41 -18.60 5.19 -8.35
CA ASP A 41 -19.99 5.60 -8.55
C ASP A 41 -20.90 4.88 -7.55
N THR A 42 -22.05 5.48 -7.26
CA THR A 42 -23.10 4.91 -6.43
C THR A 42 -24.47 5.17 -7.06
N ASN A 43 -25.55 4.84 -6.35
CA ASN A 43 -26.91 5.24 -6.66
C ASN A 43 -27.29 6.46 -5.82
N PHE A 44 -28.22 7.27 -6.33
CA PHE A 44 -28.68 8.50 -5.67
C PHE A 44 -29.09 8.29 -4.19
N GLU A 45 -29.79 7.17 -3.93
CA GLU A 45 -30.24 6.81 -2.58
C GLU A 45 -29.10 6.64 -1.55
N ASN A 46 -27.92 6.23 -2.01
CA ASN A 46 -26.77 5.96 -1.15
C ASN A 46 -25.84 7.18 -0.97
N VAL A 47 -26.06 8.26 -1.70
CA VAL A 47 -25.15 9.43 -1.68
C VAL A 47 -24.96 9.98 -0.27
N ASN A 48 -26.05 10.21 0.47
CA ASN A 48 -25.99 10.76 1.82
C ASN A 48 -25.37 9.76 2.81
N LEU A 49 -25.72 8.50 2.72
CA LEU A 49 -25.19 7.45 3.58
C LEU A 49 -23.67 7.28 3.39
N ILE A 50 -23.20 7.34 2.13
CA ILE A 50 -21.76 7.30 1.85
C ILE A 50 -21.02 8.50 2.46
N LYS A 51 -21.63 9.70 2.40
CA LYS A 51 -21.05 10.88 3.05
C LYS A 51 -20.97 10.71 4.56
N GLU A 52 -22.03 10.24 5.18
CA GLU A 52 -22.06 9.96 6.62
C GLU A 52 -20.97 8.97 7.02
N GLU A 53 -20.86 7.84 6.33
CA GLU A 53 -19.84 6.82 6.61
C GLU A 53 -18.40 7.34 6.41
N LEU A 54 -18.17 8.17 5.38
CA LEU A 54 -16.83 8.71 5.08
C LEU A 54 -16.45 9.91 5.94
N LEU A 55 -17.42 10.61 6.55
CA LEU A 55 -17.19 11.76 7.42
C LEU A 55 -17.40 11.45 8.90
N ASP A 56 -17.67 10.19 9.23
CA ASP A 56 -17.71 9.72 10.59
C ASP A 56 -16.29 9.64 11.16
N GLU A 57 -16.01 10.43 12.21
CA GLU A 57 -14.69 10.52 12.84
C GLU A 57 -14.26 9.20 13.53
N GLU A 58 -15.22 8.32 13.85
CA GLU A 58 -14.96 7.01 14.46
C GLU A 58 -14.73 5.91 13.41
N ASN A 59 -14.98 6.21 12.12
CA ASN A 59 -14.91 5.21 11.07
C ASN A 59 -13.49 5.05 10.52
N SER A 60 -13.02 3.82 10.46
CA SER A 60 -11.67 3.49 9.99
C SER A 60 -11.45 3.63 8.48
N ILE A 61 -12.53 3.68 7.68
CA ILE A 61 -12.39 3.78 6.21
C ILE A 61 -11.85 5.12 5.75
N ASN A 62 -12.12 6.20 6.49
CA ASN A 62 -11.54 7.52 6.29
C ASN A 62 -11.14 8.12 7.65
N PRO A 63 -10.04 7.66 8.24
CA PRO A 63 -9.65 8.05 9.60
C PRO A 63 -9.57 9.56 9.78
N TYR A 64 -10.15 10.04 10.87
CA TYR A 64 -10.03 11.42 11.31
C TYR A 64 -8.88 11.57 12.32
N PHE A 65 -8.11 12.64 12.18
CA PHE A 65 -6.98 12.97 13.04
C PHE A 65 -7.23 14.28 13.76
N PRO A 66 -7.72 14.23 15.03
CA PRO A 66 -8.15 15.41 15.78
C PRO A 66 -7.05 16.47 15.93
N GLN A 67 -5.81 16.05 16.11
CA GLN A 67 -4.65 16.92 16.24
C GLN A 67 -4.37 17.79 15.01
N TYR A 68 -4.83 17.33 13.82
CA TYR A 68 -4.67 18.03 12.55
C TYR A 68 -5.99 18.55 12.00
N LYS A 69 -7.11 18.26 12.68
CA LYS A 69 -8.48 18.57 12.23
C LYS A 69 -8.70 18.16 10.77
N SER A 70 -8.26 16.96 10.42
CA SER A 70 -8.25 16.49 9.04
C SER A 70 -8.56 15.00 8.95
N PHE A 71 -9.36 14.63 7.97
CA PHE A 71 -9.50 13.25 7.53
C PHE A 71 -8.32 12.84 6.64
N GLN A 72 -8.13 11.54 6.48
CA GLN A 72 -7.12 11.01 5.56
C GLN A 72 -7.44 11.38 4.11
N PHE A 73 -8.72 11.36 3.73
CA PHE A 73 -9.19 11.75 2.42
C PHE A 73 -10.15 12.94 2.50
N ASN A 74 -9.97 13.88 1.59
CA ASN A 74 -10.98 14.86 1.25
C ASN A 74 -11.99 14.20 0.31
N ILE A 75 -13.26 14.48 0.50
CA ILE A 75 -14.37 13.89 -0.26
C ILE A 75 -14.95 14.97 -1.16
N ASP A 76 -15.02 14.67 -2.43
CA ASP A 76 -15.78 15.46 -3.39
C ASP A 76 -16.78 14.54 -4.11
N ASN A 77 -17.94 15.08 -4.46
CA ASN A 77 -18.92 14.34 -5.25
C ASN A 77 -19.66 15.24 -6.24
N ASP A 78 -19.85 14.71 -7.44
CA ASP A 78 -20.74 15.28 -8.47
C ASP A 78 -21.87 14.27 -8.71
N GLY A 79 -23.02 14.59 -8.09
CA GLY A 79 -24.17 13.66 -8.08
C GLY A 79 -23.78 12.31 -7.46
N GLU A 80 -23.87 11.25 -8.26
CA GLU A 80 -23.60 9.86 -7.88
C GLU A 80 -22.11 9.46 -7.97
N LYS A 81 -21.22 10.36 -8.43
CA LYS A 81 -19.80 10.11 -8.60
C LYS A 81 -19.02 10.68 -7.44
N PHE A 82 -18.22 9.85 -6.79
CA PHE A 82 -17.36 10.22 -5.69
C PHE A 82 -15.90 10.24 -6.09
N THR A 83 -15.17 11.22 -5.58
CA THR A 83 -13.72 11.34 -5.69
C THR A 83 -13.13 11.54 -4.29
N LEU A 84 -12.29 10.60 -3.87
CA LEU A 84 -11.54 10.70 -2.63
C LEU A 84 -10.10 11.09 -2.97
N THR A 85 -9.69 12.26 -2.48
CA THR A 85 -8.34 12.82 -2.68
C THR A 85 -7.60 12.79 -1.36
N LEU A 86 -6.35 12.30 -1.35
CA LEU A 86 -5.53 12.33 -0.13
C LEU A 86 -5.40 13.76 0.38
N SER A 87 -5.70 13.98 1.64
CA SER A 87 -5.40 15.24 2.31
C SER A 87 -3.88 15.42 2.43
N LYS A 88 -3.41 16.64 2.69
CA LYS A 88 -1.98 16.88 2.96
C LYS A 88 -1.46 15.96 4.05
N TYR A 89 -2.27 15.73 5.07
CA TYR A 89 -1.92 14.85 6.16
C TYR A 89 -1.99 13.37 5.75
N GLY A 90 -2.98 12.96 4.97
CA GLY A 90 -3.07 11.62 4.40
C GLY A 90 -1.83 11.23 3.61
N ILE A 91 -1.24 12.16 2.85
CA ILE A 91 0.02 11.96 2.14
C ILE A 91 1.18 11.72 3.12
N VAL A 92 1.27 12.52 4.18
CA VAL A 92 2.32 12.37 5.22
C VAL A 92 2.20 11.01 5.91
N LEU A 93 0.99 10.58 6.25
CA LEU A 93 0.77 9.26 6.85
C LEU A 93 1.21 8.12 5.95
N ILE A 94 0.83 8.15 4.69
CA ILE A 94 1.24 7.10 3.73
C ILE A 94 2.76 7.04 3.61
N LYS A 95 3.43 8.19 3.52
CA LYS A 95 4.89 8.26 3.46
C LYS A 95 5.54 7.69 4.72
N ASN A 96 5.06 8.07 5.89
CA ASN A 96 5.59 7.56 7.16
C ASN A 96 5.39 6.06 7.31
N SER A 97 4.19 5.56 7.04
CA SER A 97 3.89 4.12 7.08
C SER A 97 4.75 3.32 6.10
N SER A 98 4.96 3.84 4.90
CA SER A 98 5.82 3.21 3.89
C SER A 98 7.29 3.19 4.31
N LEU A 99 7.76 4.25 4.97
CA LEU A 99 9.11 4.33 5.50
C LEU A 99 9.30 3.33 6.65
N ASP A 100 8.32 3.19 7.54
CA ASP A 100 8.34 2.20 8.63
C ASP A 100 8.39 0.77 8.08
N GLN A 101 7.57 0.45 7.07
CA GLN A 101 7.60 -0.84 6.40
C GLN A 101 8.95 -1.10 5.73
N ALA A 102 9.54 -0.08 5.09
CA ALA A 102 10.85 -0.19 4.46
C ALA A 102 11.95 -0.46 5.50
N ILE A 103 11.91 0.17 6.67
CA ILE A 103 12.84 -0.07 7.78
C ILE A 103 12.74 -1.53 8.25
N GLU A 104 11.55 -2.06 8.42
CA GLU A 104 11.36 -3.46 8.83
C GLU A 104 11.92 -4.45 7.78
N ILE A 105 11.72 -4.16 6.49
CA ILE A 105 12.29 -4.97 5.40
C ILE A 105 13.83 -4.91 5.44
N VAL A 106 14.38 -3.70 5.58
CA VAL A 106 15.84 -3.51 5.68
C VAL A 106 16.39 -4.25 6.89
N ARG A 107 15.74 -4.15 8.05
CA ARG A 107 16.17 -4.84 9.28
C ARG A 107 16.24 -6.35 9.06
N ARG A 108 15.18 -6.97 8.55
CA ARG A 108 15.17 -8.43 8.26
C ARG A 108 16.31 -8.84 7.33
N ARG A 109 16.56 -8.08 6.26
CA ARG A 109 17.63 -8.39 5.32
C ARG A 109 19.02 -8.23 5.92
N VAL A 110 19.20 -7.27 6.80
CA VAL A 110 20.44 -7.05 7.51
C VAL A 110 20.70 -8.16 8.54
N ASP A 111 19.64 -8.59 9.24
CA ASP A 111 19.71 -9.69 10.20
C ASP A 111 20.11 -11.02 9.52
N GLU A 112 19.63 -11.26 8.27
CA GLU A 112 20.01 -12.45 7.46
C GLU A 112 21.53 -12.51 7.17
N VAL A 113 22.23 -11.38 7.19
CA VAL A 113 23.68 -11.31 6.97
C VAL A 113 24.47 -11.62 8.25
N GLY A 114 23.80 -11.64 9.40
CA GLY A 114 24.44 -11.91 10.68
C GLY A 114 25.31 -10.77 11.19
N THR A 115 24.90 -9.54 10.93
CA THR A 115 25.63 -8.35 11.42
C THR A 115 25.38 -8.13 12.91
N ASN A 116 26.41 -7.80 13.64
CA ASN A 116 26.28 -7.43 15.05
C ASN A 116 25.75 -5.99 15.17
N GLU A 117 24.62 -5.84 15.86
CA GLU A 117 24.01 -4.55 16.25
C GLU A 117 23.89 -3.52 15.12
N PRO A 118 23.06 -3.77 14.08
CA PRO A 118 22.85 -2.80 13.02
C PRO A 118 22.10 -1.57 13.56
N ASN A 119 22.58 -0.38 13.19
CA ASN A 119 21.87 0.86 13.48
C ASN A 119 21.06 1.29 12.28
N ILE A 120 19.71 1.21 12.37
CA ILE A 120 18.80 1.51 11.27
C ILE A 120 17.84 2.60 11.74
N LEU A 121 17.98 3.80 11.17
CA LEU A 121 17.24 4.98 11.60
C LEU A 121 16.56 5.69 10.42
N LYS A 122 15.42 6.32 10.71
CA LYS A 122 14.83 7.30 9.79
C LYS A 122 15.73 8.54 9.70
N ARG A 123 15.98 9.03 8.50
CA ARG A 123 16.67 10.29 8.27
C ARG A 123 15.86 11.21 7.37
N GLY A 124 15.20 12.19 7.99
CA GLY A 124 14.20 13.02 7.28
C GLY A 124 12.94 12.24 6.95
N ASN A 125 12.23 12.66 5.91
CA ASN A 125 10.91 12.13 5.54
C ASN A 125 10.96 11.05 4.43
N ASP A 126 12.15 10.74 3.90
CA ASP A 126 12.31 9.95 2.67
C ASP A 126 13.56 9.05 2.64
N ARG A 127 14.35 9.04 3.71
CA ARG A 127 15.60 8.30 3.76
C ARG A 127 15.71 7.40 4.99
N ILE A 128 16.43 6.30 4.82
CA ILE A 128 16.83 5.39 5.88
C ILE A 128 18.35 5.42 5.96
N LEU A 129 18.88 5.69 7.16
CA LEU A 129 20.30 5.53 7.47
C LEU A 129 20.51 4.11 7.96
N VAL A 130 21.47 3.41 7.36
CA VAL A 130 21.86 2.05 7.74
C VAL A 130 23.36 2.07 8.04
N GLU A 131 23.72 1.78 9.28
CA GLU A 131 25.09 1.66 9.74
C GLU A 131 25.33 0.23 10.20
N LEU A 132 26.33 -0.42 9.63
CA LEU A 132 26.64 -1.83 9.84
C LEU A 132 28.09 -1.97 10.33
N PRO A 133 28.30 -1.94 11.65
CA PRO A 133 29.65 -2.07 12.20
C PRO A 133 30.29 -3.41 11.83
N GLY A 134 31.57 -3.38 11.45
CA GLY A 134 32.34 -4.59 11.15
C GLY A 134 32.10 -5.22 9.78
N LEU A 135 31.40 -4.53 8.87
CA LEU A 135 31.25 -4.97 7.48
C LEU A 135 32.13 -4.14 6.56
N ASP A 136 33.11 -4.80 5.95
CA ASP A 136 34.12 -4.17 5.09
C ASP A 136 33.68 -4.11 3.61
N ASP A 137 32.57 -4.73 3.24
CA ASP A 137 32.05 -4.74 1.85
C ASP A 137 30.68 -4.05 1.70
N PRO A 138 30.66 -2.73 1.46
CA PRO A 138 29.43 -1.99 1.19
C PRO A 138 28.69 -2.47 -0.07
N GLY A 139 29.41 -3.03 -1.04
CA GLY A 139 28.84 -3.52 -2.30
C GLY A 139 27.93 -4.73 -2.07
N ARG A 140 28.33 -5.66 -1.23
CA ARG A 140 27.54 -6.82 -0.84
C ARG A 140 26.21 -6.40 -0.20
N ILE A 141 26.26 -5.45 0.72
CA ILE A 141 25.08 -4.93 1.42
C ILE A 141 24.15 -4.20 0.44
N LYS A 142 24.69 -3.37 -0.43
CA LYS A 142 23.91 -2.66 -1.44
C LYS A 142 23.19 -3.62 -2.36
N ASN A 143 23.84 -4.70 -2.77
CA ASN A 143 23.22 -5.76 -3.59
C ASN A 143 22.11 -6.51 -2.83
N LEU A 144 22.33 -6.81 -1.54
CA LEU A 144 21.34 -7.47 -0.70
C LEU A 144 20.09 -6.60 -0.51
N LEU A 145 20.28 -5.33 -0.16
CA LEU A 145 19.18 -4.39 0.05
C LEU A 145 18.44 -4.05 -1.26
N GLY A 146 19.14 -4.05 -2.39
CA GLY A 146 18.59 -3.73 -3.70
C GLY A 146 17.76 -4.86 -4.35
N LYS A 147 17.84 -6.09 -3.86
CA LYS A 147 17.05 -7.20 -4.41
C LYS A 147 15.57 -7.01 -4.09
N THR A 148 14.76 -6.97 -5.12
CA THR A 148 13.30 -6.96 -4.99
C THR A 148 12.79 -8.38 -5.18
N ALA A 149 12.17 -8.96 -4.16
CA ALA A 149 11.49 -10.24 -4.30
C ALA A 149 10.11 -10.01 -4.93
N ASN A 150 9.85 -10.64 -6.06
CA ASN A 150 8.53 -10.70 -6.66
C ASN A 150 7.89 -12.04 -6.32
N LEU A 151 6.76 -12.01 -5.64
CA LEU A 151 5.94 -13.21 -5.43
C LEU A 151 4.96 -13.32 -6.59
N THR A 152 5.07 -14.40 -7.36
CA THR A 152 4.14 -14.73 -8.43
C THR A 152 3.40 -16.02 -8.08
N PHE A 153 2.09 -16.04 -8.29
CA PHE A 153 1.29 -17.25 -8.20
C PHE A 153 0.99 -17.72 -9.62
N GLN A 154 1.30 -18.99 -9.91
CA GLN A 154 1.07 -19.60 -11.20
C GLN A 154 0.23 -20.85 -11.03
N PHE A 155 -0.71 -21.08 -11.94
CA PHE A 155 -1.43 -22.34 -12.00
C PHE A 155 -0.54 -23.39 -12.63
N ILE A 156 -0.37 -24.52 -11.95
CA ILE A 156 0.35 -25.68 -12.50
C ILE A 156 -0.66 -26.66 -13.09
N THR A 157 -0.40 -27.15 -14.30
CA THR A 157 -1.16 -28.22 -14.92
C THR A 157 -0.53 -29.56 -14.55
N GLN A 158 -1.35 -30.58 -14.28
CA GLN A 158 -0.88 -31.95 -14.02
C GLN A 158 -0.63 -32.74 -15.31
N SER A 159 -0.92 -32.19 -16.48
CA SER A 159 -0.68 -32.86 -17.75
C SER A 159 0.77 -32.72 -18.18
N GLN A 160 1.38 -33.83 -18.61
CA GLN A 160 2.73 -33.84 -19.20
C GLN A 160 2.76 -33.28 -20.64
N GLU A 161 1.63 -32.89 -21.19
CA GLU A 161 1.54 -32.33 -22.52
C GLU A 161 1.89 -30.83 -22.47
N GLU A 162 2.77 -30.41 -23.37
CA GLU A 162 3.11 -29.00 -23.57
C GLU A 162 1.89 -28.29 -24.13
N THR A 163 1.18 -27.57 -23.27
CA THR A 163 0.09 -26.68 -23.67
C THR A 163 0.68 -25.32 -24.02
N PHE A 164 0.15 -24.71 -25.07
CA PHE A 164 0.56 -23.39 -25.54
C PHE A 164 0.47 -22.37 -24.39
N GLY A 165 1.58 -21.69 -24.08
CA GLY A 165 1.65 -20.70 -22.99
C GLY A 165 2.08 -21.24 -21.63
N THR A 166 2.57 -22.50 -21.56
CA THR A 166 3.14 -23.07 -20.32
C THR A 166 4.65 -22.93 -20.30
N GLU A 167 5.22 -22.63 -19.13
CA GLU A 167 6.65 -22.57 -18.86
C GLU A 167 7.07 -23.73 -17.93
N LYS A 168 8.20 -24.37 -18.23
CA LYS A 168 8.72 -25.44 -17.35
C LYS A 168 9.39 -24.83 -16.12
N ILE A 169 8.88 -25.17 -14.95
CA ILE A 169 9.47 -24.78 -13.67
C ILE A 169 10.33 -25.92 -13.14
N PHE A 170 11.61 -25.67 -12.89
CA PHE A 170 12.52 -26.60 -12.24
C PHE A 170 12.62 -26.24 -10.77
N PHE A 171 12.43 -27.22 -9.90
CA PHE A 171 12.69 -27.06 -8.47
C PHE A 171 14.14 -27.49 -8.21
N GLU A 172 14.96 -26.59 -7.66
CA GLU A 172 16.25 -26.94 -7.10
C GLU A 172 16.01 -27.66 -5.74
N ASN A 173 16.61 -28.84 -5.59
CA ASN A 173 16.57 -29.62 -4.34
C ASN A 173 17.57 -29.08 -3.32
#